data_0b45fe06d97095be963684cc120f4526
#
_entry.id   0b45fe06d97095be963684cc120f4526
#
_cell.length_a   1.000
_cell.length_b   1.000
_cell.length_c   1.000
_cell.angle_alpha   90.00
_cell.angle_beta   90.00
_cell.angle_gamma   90.00
#
_symmetry.space_group_name_H-M   'P 1'
#
loop_
_entity.id
_entity.type
_entity.pdbx_description
1 polymer ?
#
loop_
_entity_poly.entity_id
_entity_poly.type
_entity_poly.pdbx_seq_one_letter_code
_entity_poly.pdbx_strand_id
1 'polypeptide(L)'
;WVFRFGLFGFGDPGSGIWMLILSMIVYGMAFDFFNISGSLFVELETKPETRASAQGLFFIMTNGLGAVIGGYASGAVVDAFSVYENGMLASRNWPAIWFIFAAYALAIGILFAIVFRYKHQPGELKKVNN
;
A
#
# COMPACT_ATOMS: atom_id res chain seq x y z
N TRP A 1 6.36 1.34 -1.68
CA TRP A 1 5.34 1.61 -2.68
C TRP A 1 5.82 2.60 -3.74
N VAL A 2 6.40 3.75 -3.38
CA VAL A 2 6.92 4.75 -4.33
C VAL A 2 7.90 4.12 -5.33
N PHE A 3 8.88 3.40 -4.83
CA PHE A 3 9.89 2.71 -5.65
C PHE A 3 9.25 1.68 -6.61
N ARG A 4 8.28 0.91 -6.11
CA ARG A 4 7.52 -0.05 -6.92
C ARG A 4 6.81 0.61 -8.10
N PHE A 5 6.04 1.65 -7.83
CA PHE A 5 5.30 2.35 -8.89
C PHE A 5 6.22 3.09 -9.85
N GLY A 6 7.35 3.63 -9.36
CA GLY A 6 8.38 4.20 -10.22
C GLY A 6 8.96 3.18 -11.19
N LEU A 7 9.28 1.98 -10.73
CA LEU A 7 9.75 0.89 -11.59
C LEU A 7 8.74 0.50 -12.67
N PHE A 8 7.44 0.50 -12.34
CA PHE A 8 6.39 0.27 -13.33
C PHE A 8 6.26 1.44 -14.31
N GLY A 9 6.49 2.68 -13.86
CA GLY A 9 6.44 3.86 -14.74
C GLY A 9 7.56 3.89 -15.78
N PHE A 10 8.75 3.40 -15.43
CA PHE A 10 9.90 3.32 -16.33
C PHE A 10 10.03 1.99 -17.07
N GLY A 11 9.38 0.92 -16.56
CA GLY A 11 9.46 -0.40 -17.15
C GLY A 11 8.61 -0.53 -18.40
N ASP A 12 9.04 -1.40 -19.31
CA ASP A 12 8.29 -1.82 -20.50
C ASP A 12 8.42 -3.33 -20.70
N PRO A 13 7.54 -3.98 -21.50
CA PRO A 13 7.62 -5.40 -21.79
C PRO A 13 8.85 -5.84 -22.61
N GLY A 14 9.61 -4.90 -23.15
CA GLY A 14 10.83 -5.16 -23.92
C GLY A 14 12.07 -5.16 -23.03
N SER A 15 12.99 -4.22 -23.28
CA SER A 15 14.26 -4.11 -22.55
C SER A 15 14.10 -3.74 -21.07
N GLY A 16 12.97 -3.14 -20.70
CA GLY A 16 12.61 -2.75 -19.33
C GLY A 16 11.92 -3.83 -18.49
N ILE A 17 11.76 -5.05 -19.00
CA ILE A 17 11.05 -6.13 -18.30
C ILE A 17 11.63 -6.46 -16.92
N TRP A 18 12.92 -6.31 -16.74
CA TRP A 18 13.58 -6.52 -15.45
C TRP A 18 13.11 -5.55 -14.37
N MET A 19 12.73 -4.31 -14.76
CA MET A 19 12.14 -3.33 -13.84
C MET A 19 10.76 -3.78 -13.36
N LEU A 20 9.97 -4.38 -14.26
CA LEU A 20 8.66 -4.94 -13.91
C LEU A 20 8.80 -6.11 -12.94
N ILE A 21 9.75 -7.01 -13.18
CA ILE A 21 10.05 -8.14 -12.30
C ILE A 21 10.54 -7.63 -10.94
N LEU A 22 11.47 -6.69 -10.91
CA LEU A 22 11.98 -6.10 -9.67
C LEU A 22 10.85 -5.41 -8.88
N SER A 23 9.93 -4.72 -9.57
CA SER A 23 8.75 -4.13 -8.95
C SER A 23 7.86 -5.17 -8.25
N MET A 24 7.70 -6.35 -8.84
CA MET A 24 6.92 -7.45 -8.21
C MET A 24 7.59 -7.98 -6.94
N ILE A 25 8.92 -8.11 -6.94
CA ILE A 25 9.68 -8.52 -5.74
C ILE A 25 9.53 -7.47 -4.63
N VAL A 26 9.72 -6.19 -4.97
CA VAL A 26 9.54 -5.07 -4.02
C VAL A 26 8.12 -5.04 -3.47
N TYR A 27 7.12 -5.36 -4.29
CA TYR A 27 5.74 -5.47 -3.84
C TYR A 27 5.55 -6.52 -2.76
N GLY A 28 6.03 -7.75 -2.99
CA GLY A 28 5.94 -8.82 -1.99
C GLY A 28 6.55 -8.40 -0.66
N MET A 29 7.78 -7.90 -0.69
CA MET A 29 8.47 -7.42 0.52
C MET A 29 7.71 -6.29 1.23
N ALA A 30 7.23 -5.30 0.49
CA ALA A 30 6.51 -4.16 1.08
C ALA A 30 5.15 -4.57 1.66
N PHE A 31 4.45 -5.49 1.00
CA PHE A 31 3.17 -6.03 1.45
C PHE A 31 3.31 -6.83 2.75
N ASP A 32 4.28 -7.75 2.79
CA ASP A 32 4.53 -8.57 3.97
C ASP A 32 4.99 -7.72 5.14
N PHE A 33 5.93 -6.80 4.90
CA PHE A 33 6.42 -5.90 5.95
C PHE A 33 5.29 -5.05 6.54
N PHE A 34 4.40 -4.50 5.70
CA PHE A 34 3.25 -3.71 6.16
C PHE A 34 2.29 -4.55 7.00
N ASN A 35 1.93 -5.74 6.54
CA ASN A 35 0.96 -6.60 7.24
C ASN A 35 1.54 -7.12 8.57
N ILE A 36 2.79 -7.57 8.58
CA ILE A 36 3.44 -8.08 9.80
C ILE A 36 3.63 -6.95 10.81
N SER A 37 4.16 -5.79 10.38
CA SER A 37 4.39 -4.66 11.29
C SER A 37 3.07 -4.10 11.83
N GLY A 38 2.03 -3.99 11.00
CA GLY A 38 0.72 -3.53 11.42
C GLY A 38 0.04 -4.49 12.39
N SER A 39 0.10 -5.79 12.10
CA SER A 39 -0.44 -6.83 12.97
C SER A 39 0.29 -6.86 14.32
N LEU A 40 1.62 -6.78 14.32
CA LEU A 40 2.42 -6.72 15.54
C LEU A 40 2.12 -5.46 16.36
N PHE A 41 1.98 -4.31 15.70
CA PHE A 41 1.59 -3.07 16.37
C PHE A 41 0.23 -3.21 17.07
N VAL A 42 -0.78 -3.73 16.36
CA VAL A 42 -2.10 -3.99 16.95
C VAL A 42 -2.00 -4.95 18.13
N GLU A 43 -1.18 -5.98 18.04
CA GLU A 43 -0.98 -6.94 19.12
C GLU A 43 -0.39 -6.29 20.38
N LEU A 44 0.61 -5.43 20.20
CA LEU A 44 1.30 -4.77 21.32
C LEU A 44 0.46 -3.68 21.98
N GLU A 45 -0.41 -3.00 21.22
CA GLU A 45 -1.21 -1.87 21.71
C GLU A 45 -2.61 -2.28 22.21
N THR A 46 -2.99 -3.56 22.08
CA THR A 46 -4.31 -4.05 22.51
C THR A 46 -4.22 -4.99 23.71
N LYS A 47 -5.26 -4.92 24.58
CA LYS A 47 -5.39 -5.85 25.70
C LYS A 47 -5.66 -7.28 25.21
N PRO A 48 -5.21 -8.31 25.94
CA PRO A 48 -5.43 -9.70 25.55
C PRO A 48 -6.89 -10.04 25.21
N GLU A 49 -7.85 -9.48 25.95
CA GLU A 49 -9.28 -9.77 25.80
C GLU A 49 -9.86 -9.23 24.48
N THR A 50 -9.29 -8.16 23.92
CA THR A 50 -9.78 -7.49 22.70
C THR A 50 -8.88 -7.68 21.49
N ARG A 51 -7.75 -8.37 21.65
CA ARG A 51 -6.70 -8.52 20.61
C ARG A 51 -7.25 -9.15 19.33
N ALA A 52 -8.02 -10.24 19.44
CA ALA A 52 -8.60 -10.90 18.28
C ALA A 52 -9.54 -9.97 17.49
N SER A 53 -10.38 -9.20 18.19
CA SER A 53 -11.28 -8.23 17.57
C SER A 53 -10.51 -7.08 16.90
N ALA A 54 -9.46 -6.59 17.54
CA ALA A 54 -8.60 -5.53 16.97
C ALA A 54 -7.86 -6.01 15.71
N GLN A 55 -7.35 -7.24 15.70
CA GLN A 55 -6.75 -7.86 14.51
C GLN A 55 -7.77 -8.01 13.38
N GLY A 56 -8.97 -8.47 13.68
CA GLY A 56 -10.06 -8.56 12.71
C GLY A 56 -10.41 -7.19 12.11
N LEU A 57 -10.51 -6.16 12.96
CA LEU A 57 -10.76 -4.78 12.50
C LEU A 57 -9.62 -4.25 11.62
N PHE A 58 -8.38 -4.48 11.99
CA PHE A 58 -7.21 -4.11 11.16
C PHE A 58 -7.31 -4.75 9.76
N PHE A 59 -7.63 -6.04 9.68
CA PHE A 59 -7.81 -6.74 8.41
C PHE A 59 -8.98 -6.19 7.58
N ILE A 60 -10.13 -5.91 8.20
CA ILE A 60 -11.30 -5.33 7.51
C ILE A 60 -10.96 -3.94 6.98
N MET A 61 -10.28 -3.12 7.75
CA MET A 61 -9.90 -1.76 7.35
C MET A 61 -8.90 -1.77 6.20
N THR A 62 -7.88 -2.63 6.25
CA THR A 62 -6.82 -2.66 5.24
C THR A 62 -7.21 -3.44 3.99
N ASN A 63 -7.66 -4.68 4.13
CA ASN A 63 -7.94 -5.59 3.01
C ASN A 63 -9.41 -5.58 2.56
N GLY A 64 -10.31 -5.05 3.38
CA GLY A 64 -11.71 -4.85 3.03
C GLY A 64 -11.96 -3.44 2.49
N LEU A 65 -12.20 -2.50 3.38
CA LEU A 65 -12.55 -1.11 3.01
C LEU A 65 -11.45 -0.43 2.19
N GLY A 66 -10.18 -0.59 2.60
CA GLY A 66 -9.04 -0.04 1.89
C GLY A 66 -8.94 -0.56 0.45
N ALA A 67 -9.14 -1.85 0.24
CA ALA A 67 -9.11 -2.45 -1.09
C ALA A 67 -10.29 -1.98 -1.97
N VAL A 68 -11.49 -1.85 -1.41
CA VAL A 68 -12.66 -1.34 -2.15
C VAL A 68 -12.47 0.11 -2.57
N ILE A 69 -12.12 0.99 -1.64
CA ILE A 69 -11.90 2.42 -1.92
C ILE A 69 -10.73 2.59 -2.89
N GLY A 70 -9.61 1.87 -2.66
CA GLY A 70 -8.45 1.88 -3.53
C GLY A 70 -8.75 1.37 -4.93
N GLY A 71 -9.59 0.35 -5.06
CA GLY A 71 -10.04 -0.19 -6.35
C GLY A 71 -10.82 0.84 -7.17
N TYR A 72 -11.79 1.50 -6.57
CA TYR A 72 -12.55 2.56 -7.24
C TYR A 72 -11.67 3.76 -7.62
N ALA A 73 -10.83 4.24 -6.69
CA ALA A 73 -9.94 5.37 -6.95
C ALA A 73 -8.93 5.05 -8.05
N SER A 74 -8.32 3.86 -8.03
CA SER A 74 -7.39 3.45 -9.07
C SER A 74 -8.07 3.26 -10.43
N GLY A 75 -9.28 2.72 -10.46
CA GLY A 75 -10.09 2.62 -11.69
C GLY A 75 -10.33 3.99 -12.32
N ALA A 76 -10.76 4.97 -11.53
CA ALA A 76 -10.98 6.33 -12.00
C ALA A 76 -9.70 6.98 -12.59
N VAL A 77 -8.54 6.76 -11.96
CA VAL A 77 -7.26 7.24 -12.51
C VAL A 77 -6.94 6.54 -13.84
N VAL A 78 -7.10 5.22 -13.90
CA VAL A 78 -6.85 4.45 -15.13
C VAL A 78 -7.74 4.91 -16.27
N ASP A 79 -9.02 5.14 -16.01
CA ASP A 79 -9.99 5.59 -17.02
C ASP A 79 -9.67 7.00 -17.50
N ALA A 80 -9.25 7.91 -16.62
CA ALA A 80 -8.86 9.28 -16.98
C ALA A 80 -7.66 9.35 -17.95
N PHE A 81 -6.79 8.33 -17.92
CA PHE A 81 -5.62 8.22 -18.82
C PHE A 81 -5.78 7.15 -19.90
N SER A 82 -7.02 6.76 -20.19
CA SER A 82 -7.39 5.84 -21.25
C SER A 82 -8.13 6.59 -22.37
N VAL A 83 -7.80 6.28 -23.61
CA VAL A 83 -8.48 6.82 -24.80
C VAL A 83 -9.35 5.71 -25.38
N TYR A 84 -10.62 6.00 -25.56
CA TYR A 84 -11.60 5.09 -26.15
C TYR A 84 -12.03 5.62 -27.54
N GLU A 85 -12.00 4.75 -28.54
CA GLU A 85 -12.49 5.05 -29.90
C GLU A 85 -13.57 4.01 -30.25
N ASN A 86 -14.72 4.47 -30.71
CA ASN A 86 -15.88 3.62 -31.03
C ASN A 86 -16.30 2.65 -29.89
N GLY A 87 -16.13 3.08 -28.64
CA GLY A 87 -16.45 2.26 -27.47
C GLY A 87 -15.42 1.18 -27.12
N MET A 88 -14.31 1.12 -27.86
CA MET A 88 -13.19 0.22 -27.59
C MET A 88 -11.97 0.99 -27.08
N LEU A 89 -11.19 0.35 -26.21
CA LEU A 89 -9.95 0.92 -25.71
C LEU A 89 -8.93 1.04 -26.83
N ALA A 90 -8.61 2.28 -27.23
CA ALA A 90 -7.63 2.57 -28.29
C ALA A 90 -6.22 2.63 -27.74
N SER A 91 -6.03 3.35 -26.61
CA SER A 91 -4.71 3.47 -25.97
C SER A 91 -4.84 3.76 -24.48
N ARG A 92 -3.74 3.53 -23.74
CA ARG A 92 -3.64 3.82 -22.32
C ARG A 92 -2.24 4.29 -21.97
N ASN A 93 -2.15 5.42 -21.28
CA ASN A 93 -0.86 5.99 -20.86
C ASN A 93 -0.40 5.36 -19.53
N TRP A 94 0.12 4.15 -19.60
CA TRP A 94 0.61 3.43 -18.42
C TRP A 94 1.67 4.16 -17.61
N PRO A 95 2.72 4.79 -18.22
CA PRO A 95 3.70 5.52 -17.44
C PRO A 95 3.08 6.63 -16.59
N ALA A 96 2.19 7.45 -17.16
CA ALA A 96 1.52 8.51 -16.41
C ALA A 96 0.71 7.96 -15.23
N ILE A 97 -0.03 6.87 -15.43
CA ILE A 97 -0.82 6.20 -14.39
C ILE A 97 0.10 5.76 -13.24
N TRP A 98 1.21 5.09 -13.54
CA TRP A 98 2.12 4.60 -12.51
C TRP A 98 2.82 5.74 -11.75
N PHE A 99 3.18 6.83 -12.41
CA PHE A 99 3.76 8.00 -11.74
C PHE A 99 2.76 8.71 -10.83
N ILE A 100 1.47 8.74 -11.18
CA ILE A 100 0.42 9.26 -10.28
C ILE A 100 0.34 8.39 -9.02
N PHE A 101 0.35 7.06 -9.15
CA PHE A 101 0.36 6.18 -7.99
C PHE A 101 1.63 6.32 -7.16
N ALA A 102 2.79 6.55 -7.78
CA ALA A 102 4.04 6.84 -7.07
C ALA A 102 3.95 8.15 -6.27
N ALA A 103 3.42 9.20 -6.87
CA ALA A 103 3.22 10.50 -6.22
C ALA A 103 2.23 10.40 -5.05
N TYR A 104 1.11 9.69 -5.23
CA TYR A 104 0.15 9.41 -4.17
C TYR A 104 0.80 8.64 -3.00
N ALA A 105 1.53 7.57 -3.30
CA ALA A 105 2.22 6.78 -2.27
C ALA A 105 3.26 7.62 -1.51
N LEU A 106 3.97 8.52 -2.20
CA LEU A 106 4.91 9.46 -1.57
C LEU A 106 4.19 10.45 -0.64
N ALA A 107 3.09 11.03 -1.09
CA ALA A 107 2.30 11.96 -0.30
C ALA A 107 1.77 11.31 1.00
N ILE A 108 1.23 10.09 0.89
CA ILE A 108 0.79 9.31 2.06
C ILE A 108 1.96 8.97 2.98
N GLY A 109 3.12 8.58 2.42
CA GLY A 109 4.33 8.29 3.22
C GLY A 109 4.82 9.51 4.00
N ILE A 110 4.85 10.69 3.39
CA ILE A 110 5.22 11.94 4.05
C ILE A 110 4.20 12.31 5.13
N LEU A 111 2.90 12.24 4.82
CA LEU A 111 1.84 12.50 5.79
C LEU A 111 1.95 11.57 6.99
N PHE A 112 2.16 10.28 6.75
CA PHE A 112 2.35 9.30 7.81
C PHE A 112 3.57 9.64 8.68
N ALA A 113 4.70 9.98 8.08
CA ALA A 113 5.92 10.35 8.82
C ALA A 113 5.74 11.61 9.69
N ILE A 114 4.88 12.55 9.27
CA ILE A 114 4.58 13.76 10.02
C ILE A 114 3.60 13.48 11.18
N VAL A 115 2.55 12.71 10.90
CA VAL A 115 1.45 12.47 11.85
C VAL A 115 1.80 11.38 12.84
N PHE A 116 2.44 10.30 12.39
CA PHE A 116 2.73 9.13 13.21
C PHE A 116 4.01 9.32 14.02
N ARG A 117 3.86 9.73 15.30
CA ARG A 117 4.97 9.92 16.25
C ARG A 117 4.86 8.90 17.37
N TYR A 118 5.13 7.66 17.07
CA TYR A 118 5.14 6.59 18.07
C TYR A 118 6.48 6.59 18.84
N LYS A 119 6.41 6.64 20.19
CA LYS A 119 7.56 6.43 21.07
C LYS A 119 7.41 5.08 21.75
N HIS A 120 8.23 4.12 21.36
CA HIS A 120 8.29 2.85 22.05
C HIS A 120 8.80 3.05 23.49
N GLN A 121 8.03 2.56 24.48
CA GLN A 121 8.41 2.56 25.90
C GLN A 121 8.73 1.13 26.34
N PRO A 122 10.01 0.73 26.42
CA PRO A 122 10.40 -0.66 26.70
C PRO A 122 9.96 -1.19 28.07
N GLY A 123 9.48 -0.32 28.97
CA GLY A 123 9.12 -0.67 30.35
C GLY A 123 7.70 -1.18 30.55
N GLU A 124 6.78 -0.99 29.60
CA GLU A 124 5.38 -1.38 29.78
C GLU A 124 5.12 -2.87 29.53
N LEU A 125 5.93 -3.53 28.72
CA LEU A 125 5.81 -4.97 28.47
C LEU A 125 6.01 -5.84 29.71
N LYS A 126 6.69 -5.32 30.76
CA LYS A 126 6.87 -6.03 32.03
C LYS A 126 5.65 -5.99 32.96
N LYS A 127 4.71 -5.06 32.75
CA LYS A 127 3.51 -4.93 33.62
C LYS A 127 2.34 -5.82 33.20
N VAL A 128 2.38 -6.41 32.01
CA VAL A 128 1.30 -7.26 31.47
C VAL A 128 1.45 -8.73 31.88
N ASN A 129 2.64 -9.13 32.35
CA ASN A 129 2.97 -10.52 32.71
C ASN A 129 3.03 -10.79 34.24
N ASN A 130 2.48 -9.92 35.08
CA ASN A 130 2.31 -10.16 36.53
C ASN A 130 0.84 -10.18 36.92
#